data_e8ecd1b3ae5687f16a9952ea8a566d02
#
_entry.id   e8ecd1b3ae5687f16a9952ea8a566d02
#
_cell.length_a   1.000
_cell.length_b   1.000
_cell.length_c   1.000
_cell.angle_alpha   90.00
_cell.angle_beta   90.00
_cell.angle_gamma   90.00
#
_symmetry.space_group_name_H-M   'P 1'
#
loop_
_entity.id
_entity.type
_entity.pdbx_description
1 polymer ?
#
loop_
_entity_poly.entity_id
_entity_poly.type
_entity_poly.pdbx_seq_one_letter_code
_entity_poly.pdbx_strand_id
1 'polypeptide(L)'
;IDFESVLRIISKQIYETPLAFLRENVQNAVDAVRIQAHREQIDPADGRYHIEVAVNGREVRVRDNGIGMTKAELQTLFWTIGASGKRTPEAAAAGCVGTFGIGGFANFGICSKLEVISKTLEATHGTLTRLSQDDIERAGARIPTVSVEVSDESAPRGTIVVGHLRNDPNVEEMRCYLRDFVRFVPIAVFFNGEKVSQAKFTDLDDKENLREISANTRQWSEGGLTVSGRLYEDRGHTLIAAIEGLKVGEQEVALTGQIRFEAGTLDVFKRGFKLCATQVPSIIGTTGRLDSDRFVPTAGRDSLDDTTTAFLGQIAQALEGVAVLAVLDSPERIAQHTRIFRYVIRRGLIDKLGKVRVGLADGSDTTLADIKRRAEEGGVGVYFGSAQKQALN
;
A
#
# COMPACT_ATOMS: atom_id res chain seq x y z
N ILE A 1 22.59 27.47 1.10
CA ILE A 1 21.29 26.88 0.73
C ILE A 1 20.24 27.69 1.47
N ASP A 2 19.32 28.26 0.73
CA ASP A 2 18.19 29.01 1.29
C ASP A 2 17.21 28.02 1.92
N PHE A 3 17.05 28.09 3.25
CA PHE A 3 16.22 27.17 4.02
C PHE A 3 14.74 27.29 3.63
N GLU A 4 14.25 28.50 3.37
CA GLU A 4 12.87 28.72 2.92
C GLU A 4 12.59 28.05 1.57
N SER A 5 13.54 28.15 0.63
CA SER A 5 13.43 27.46 -0.67
C SER A 5 13.42 25.95 -0.52
N VAL A 6 14.24 25.38 0.39
CA VAL A 6 14.23 23.95 0.69
C VAL A 6 12.90 23.50 1.29
N LEU A 7 12.36 24.25 2.24
CA LEU A 7 11.03 23.96 2.80
C LEU A 7 9.93 24.02 1.76
N ARG A 8 9.99 25.00 0.86
CA ARG A 8 9.00 25.13 -0.23
C ARG A 8 9.07 23.94 -1.18
N ILE A 9 10.26 23.45 -1.51
CA ILE A 9 10.45 22.23 -2.31
C ILE A 9 9.88 21.03 -1.59
N ILE A 10 10.25 20.80 -0.32
CA ILE A 10 9.75 19.68 0.47
C ILE A 10 8.22 19.72 0.59
N SER A 11 7.67 20.86 0.97
CA SER A 11 6.25 20.98 1.29
C SER A 11 5.31 21.07 0.08
N LYS A 12 5.79 21.48 -1.11
CA LYS A 12 4.96 21.71 -2.30
C LYS A 12 5.32 20.86 -3.50
N GLN A 13 6.53 20.29 -3.57
CA GLN A 13 6.99 19.52 -4.73
C GLN A 13 7.23 18.03 -4.41
N ILE A 14 7.56 17.69 -3.15
CA ILE A 14 7.75 16.28 -2.76
C ILE A 14 6.42 15.61 -2.40
N TYR A 15 5.45 16.36 -1.88
CA TYR A 15 4.17 15.80 -1.47
C TYR A 15 3.04 16.22 -2.41
N GLU A 16 2.35 15.24 -2.99
CA GLU A 16 1.22 15.46 -3.93
C GLU A 16 -0.03 16.05 -3.24
N THR A 17 -0.18 15.86 -1.94
CA THR A 17 -1.34 16.32 -1.18
C THR A 17 -0.94 17.12 0.06
N PRO A 18 -1.69 18.19 0.38
CA PRO A 18 -1.53 18.92 1.64
C PRO A 18 -1.69 18.04 2.87
N LEU A 19 -2.44 16.92 2.78
CA LEU A 19 -2.66 16.00 3.89
C LEU A 19 -1.47 15.07 4.18
N ALA A 20 -0.42 15.11 3.38
CA ALA A 20 0.78 14.27 3.58
C ALA A 20 1.40 14.44 4.98
N PHE A 21 1.27 15.63 5.62
CA PHE A 21 1.72 15.86 6.99
C PHE A 21 1.06 14.88 7.98
N LEU A 22 -0.21 14.58 7.80
CA LEU A 22 -0.95 13.68 8.67
C LEU A 22 -0.42 12.24 8.53
N ARG A 23 -0.21 11.78 7.31
CA ARG A 23 0.41 10.48 7.03
C ARG A 23 1.80 10.36 7.66
N GLU A 24 2.64 11.40 7.49
CA GLU A 24 4.00 11.41 8.01
C GLU A 24 4.05 11.35 9.55
N ASN A 25 3.23 12.17 10.21
CA ASN A 25 3.17 12.18 11.68
C ASN A 25 2.64 10.85 12.23
N VAL A 26 1.58 10.28 11.63
CA VAL A 26 1.04 9.00 12.07
C VAL A 26 2.00 7.84 11.76
N GLN A 27 2.71 7.87 10.63
CA GLN A 27 3.74 6.88 10.37
C GLN A 27 4.89 6.95 11.37
N ASN A 28 5.31 8.15 11.76
CA ASN A 28 6.31 8.34 12.81
C ASN A 28 5.83 7.77 14.15
N ALA A 29 4.55 7.99 14.49
CA ALA A 29 3.92 7.44 15.67
C ALA A 29 3.85 5.89 15.63
N VAL A 30 3.46 5.29 14.50
CA VAL A 30 3.45 3.83 14.29
C VAL A 30 4.84 3.24 14.50
N ASP A 31 5.88 3.87 13.93
CA ASP A 31 7.25 3.41 14.09
C ASP A 31 7.75 3.53 15.52
N ALA A 32 7.41 4.64 16.23
CA ALA A 32 7.76 4.84 17.63
C ALA A 32 7.13 3.78 18.54
N VAL A 33 5.88 3.43 18.29
CA VAL A 33 5.18 2.35 19.01
C VAL A 33 5.81 0.99 18.71
N ARG A 34 6.15 0.70 17.44
CA ARG A 34 6.80 -0.58 17.06
C ARG A 34 8.13 -0.77 17.75
N ILE A 35 8.98 0.27 17.81
CA ILE A 35 10.26 0.19 18.52
C ILE A 35 10.02 -0.07 19.99
N GLN A 36 9.06 0.62 20.62
CA GLN A 36 8.74 0.42 22.03
C GLN A 36 8.23 -1.01 22.30
N ALA A 37 7.31 -1.50 21.49
CA ALA A 37 6.77 -2.85 21.59
C ALA A 37 7.86 -3.91 21.42
N HIS A 38 8.79 -3.69 20.47
CA HIS A 38 9.94 -4.55 20.27
C HIS A 38 10.86 -4.59 21.49
N ARG A 39 11.15 -3.44 22.13
CA ARG A 39 11.94 -3.37 23.36
C ARG A 39 11.29 -4.08 24.54
N GLU A 40 9.97 -3.94 24.64
CA GLU A 40 9.19 -4.60 25.70
C GLU A 40 8.88 -6.07 25.37
N GLN A 41 9.23 -6.58 24.18
CA GLN A 41 8.90 -7.91 23.66
C GLN A 41 7.38 -8.20 23.70
N ILE A 42 6.59 -7.22 23.33
CA ILE A 42 5.13 -7.24 23.33
C ILE A 42 4.66 -7.06 21.90
N ASP A 43 3.53 -7.71 21.56
CA ASP A 43 2.89 -7.49 20.26
C ASP A 43 2.45 -6.01 20.13
N PRO A 44 2.82 -5.27 19.07
CA PRO A 44 2.34 -3.92 18.85
C PRO A 44 0.82 -3.81 18.72
N ALA A 45 0.10 -4.92 18.48
CA ALA A 45 -1.36 -4.99 18.51
C ALA A 45 -1.95 -5.02 19.92
N ASP A 46 -1.14 -5.16 20.97
CA ASP A 46 -1.59 -5.14 22.36
C ASP A 46 -2.31 -3.82 22.67
N GLY A 47 -3.43 -3.90 23.37
CA GLY A 47 -4.30 -2.77 23.65
C GLY A 47 -3.68 -1.64 24.49
N ARG A 48 -2.48 -1.84 25.07
CA ARG A 48 -1.72 -0.79 25.77
C ARG A 48 -1.11 0.23 24.80
N TYR A 49 -0.92 -0.12 23.54
CA TYR A 49 -0.37 0.76 22.51
C TYR A 49 -1.49 1.37 21.68
N HIS A 50 -1.42 2.68 21.51
CA HIS A 50 -2.39 3.39 20.68
C HIS A 50 -1.82 4.69 20.14
N ILE A 51 -2.44 5.17 19.08
CA ILE A 51 -2.18 6.47 18.45
C ILE A 51 -3.49 7.21 18.39
N GLU A 52 -3.48 8.47 18.80
CA GLU A 52 -4.64 9.36 18.79
C GLU A 52 -4.41 10.51 17.81
N VAL A 53 -5.34 10.73 16.91
CA VAL A 53 -5.41 11.91 16.06
C VAL A 53 -6.63 12.69 16.44
N ALA A 54 -6.46 13.92 16.90
CA ALA A 54 -7.53 14.83 17.25
C ALA A 54 -7.47 16.09 16.39
N VAL A 55 -8.61 16.50 15.85
CA VAL A 55 -8.78 17.74 15.10
C VAL A 55 -9.79 18.60 15.80
N ASN A 56 -9.36 19.80 16.26
CA ASN A 56 -10.20 20.77 16.94
C ASN A 56 -9.98 22.16 16.32
N GLY A 57 -10.93 22.64 15.54
CA GLY A 57 -10.74 23.84 14.74
C GLY A 57 -9.54 23.70 13.81
N ARG A 58 -8.57 24.60 13.93
CA ARG A 58 -7.32 24.58 13.14
C ARG A 58 -6.18 23.83 13.82
N GLU A 59 -6.39 23.24 15.00
CA GLU A 59 -5.39 22.43 15.68
C GLU A 59 -5.55 20.96 15.29
N VAL A 60 -4.46 20.34 14.84
CA VAL A 60 -4.35 18.90 14.60
C VAL A 60 -3.30 18.36 15.54
N ARG A 61 -3.70 17.39 16.36
CA ARG A 61 -2.83 16.75 17.35
C ARG A 61 -2.67 15.28 17.00
N VAL A 62 -1.44 14.82 16.86
CA VAL A 62 -1.09 13.40 16.74
C VAL A 62 -0.31 13.00 17.98
N ARG A 63 -0.82 12.03 18.73
CA ARG A 63 -0.21 11.52 19.97
C ARG A 63 0.03 10.02 19.85
N ASP A 64 1.21 9.58 20.25
CA ASP A 64 1.54 8.17 20.46
C ASP A 64 2.01 7.93 21.90
N ASN A 65 2.00 6.69 22.34
CA ASN A 65 2.60 6.23 23.57
C ASN A 65 3.82 5.32 23.33
N GLY A 66 4.54 5.59 22.24
CA GLY A 66 5.74 4.87 21.84
C GLY A 66 6.99 5.23 22.65
N ILE A 67 8.14 5.06 22.03
CA ILE A 67 9.47 5.20 22.64
C ILE A 67 9.75 6.65 23.13
N GLY A 68 9.14 7.66 22.47
CA GLY A 68 9.50 9.07 22.69
C GLY A 68 10.88 9.42 22.14
N MET A 69 11.29 10.67 22.37
CA MET A 69 12.59 11.20 21.96
C MET A 69 13.22 11.98 23.13
N THR A 70 14.52 11.83 23.28
CA THR A 70 15.33 12.68 24.16
C THR A 70 15.47 14.09 23.58
N LYS A 71 15.91 15.06 24.39
CA LYS A 71 16.21 16.41 23.93
C LYS A 71 17.21 16.40 22.77
N ALA A 72 18.25 15.59 22.84
CA ALA A 72 19.26 15.48 21.80
C ALA A 72 18.68 14.91 20.48
N GLU A 73 17.83 13.88 20.55
CA GLU A 73 17.17 13.30 19.39
C GLU A 73 16.18 14.27 18.74
N LEU A 74 15.41 15.03 19.52
CA LEU A 74 14.56 16.09 18.99
C LEU A 74 15.36 17.11 18.16
N GLN A 75 16.53 17.52 18.67
CA GLN A 75 17.38 18.48 17.99
C GLN A 75 18.05 17.90 16.73
N THR A 76 18.55 16.66 16.81
CA THR A 76 19.41 16.08 15.77
C THR A 76 18.64 15.23 14.74
N LEU A 77 17.47 14.70 15.10
CA LEU A 77 16.68 13.81 14.23
C LEU A 77 15.39 14.46 13.73
N PHE A 78 14.59 15.05 14.63
CA PHE A 78 13.29 15.59 14.24
C PHE A 78 13.41 16.87 13.39
N TRP A 79 14.31 17.78 13.80
CA TRP A 79 14.52 19.08 13.15
C TRP A 79 15.65 19.10 12.11
N THR A 80 16.20 17.96 11.75
CA THR A 80 17.27 17.85 10.75
C THR A 80 16.77 17.14 9.50
N ILE A 81 16.81 17.83 8.36
CA ILE A 81 16.40 17.28 7.07
C ILE A 81 17.31 16.12 6.70
N GLY A 82 16.71 14.96 6.35
CA GLY A 82 17.45 13.76 5.98
C GLY A 82 18.00 12.94 7.15
N ALA A 83 17.88 13.42 8.39
CA ALA A 83 18.22 12.64 9.56
C ALA A 83 17.09 11.68 9.93
N SER A 84 17.44 10.43 10.20
CA SER A 84 16.46 9.42 10.62
C SER A 84 17.09 8.49 11.66
N GLY A 85 16.51 8.46 12.85
CA GLY A 85 16.85 7.47 13.88
C GLY A 85 16.42 6.05 13.56
N LYS A 86 15.74 5.83 12.42
CA LYS A 86 15.16 4.55 12.01
C LYS A 86 16.09 3.72 11.10
N ARG A 87 17.30 4.18 10.83
CA ARG A 87 18.33 3.44 10.07
C ARG A 87 19.18 2.54 10.96
N THR A 88 18.63 2.08 12.06
CA THR A 88 19.31 1.21 13.04
C THR A 88 18.85 -0.25 12.85
N PRO A 89 19.69 -1.25 13.23
CA PRO A 89 19.27 -2.65 13.24
C PRO A 89 18.02 -2.88 14.11
N GLU A 90 17.88 -2.16 15.22
CA GLU A 90 16.72 -2.22 16.10
C GLU A 90 15.44 -1.78 15.38
N ALA A 91 15.46 -0.63 14.69
CA ALA A 91 14.32 -0.14 13.94
C ALA A 91 13.93 -1.08 12.79
N ALA A 92 14.91 -1.69 12.13
CA ALA A 92 14.67 -2.72 11.11
C ALA A 92 14.02 -3.97 11.73
N ALA A 93 14.52 -4.46 12.86
CA ALA A 93 13.94 -5.60 13.59
C ALA A 93 12.51 -5.29 14.09
N ALA A 94 12.27 -4.06 14.59
CA ALA A 94 10.95 -3.60 14.97
C ALA A 94 9.99 -3.41 13.78
N GLY A 95 10.51 -3.41 12.55
CA GLY A 95 9.72 -3.28 11.31
C GLY A 95 9.24 -1.88 11.02
N CYS A 96 10.06 -0.87 11.30
CA CYS A 96 9.77 0.50 10.93
C CYS A 96 9.60 0.68 9.43
N VAL A 97 8.69 1.55 9.05
CA VAL A 97 8.35 1.87 7.66
C VAL A 97 9.06 3.14 7.19
N GLY A 98 9.25 4.12 8.08
CA GLY A 98 9.86 5.41 7.75
C GLY A 98 11.38 5.35 7.67
N THR A 99 11.97 5.91 6.59
CA THR A 99 13.41 5.84 6.33
C THR A 99 14.06 7.16 5.95
N PHE A 100 13.31 8.17 5.49
CA PHE A 100 13.89 9.32 4.78
C PHE A 100 14.23 10.53 5.66
N GLY A 101 13.58 10.71 6.82
CA GLY A 101 13.90 11.82 7.76
C GLY A 101 13.50 13.23 7.26
N ILE A 102 12.47 13.33 6.41
CA ILE A 102 11.95 14.62 5.91
C ILE A 102 10.54 14.93 6.45
N GLY A 103 9.90 13.97 7.12
CA GLY A 103 8.50 14.02 7.51
C GLY A 103 8.14 15.17 8.45
N GLY A 104 9.03 15.59 9.35
CA GLY A 104 8.80 16.73 10.25
C GLY A 104 8.50 18.03 9.50
N PHE A 105 9.16 18.24 8.36
CA PHE A 105 9.01 19.44 7.54
C PHE A 105 7.80 19.42 6.61
N ALA A 106 7.19 18.25 6.37
CA ALA A 106 5.93 18.14 5.64
C ALA A 106 4.80 18.97 6.27
N ASN A 107 4.85 19.16 7.60
CA ASN A 107 3.88 19.95 8.35
C ASN A 107 3.78 21.39 7.83
N PHE A 108 4.89 22.02 7.43
CA PHE A 108 4.89 23.40 6.95
C PHE A 108 4.25 23.58 5.57
N GLY A 109 3.86 22.52 4.91
CA GLY A 109 2.99 22.58 3.73
C GLY A 109 1.65 23.27 4.04
N ILE A 110 1.07 23.03 5.21
CA ILE A 110 -0.24 23.60 5.60
C ILE A 110 -0.29 24.20 6.99
N CYS A 111 0.71 23.95 7.86
CA CYS A 111 0.75 24.50 9.21
C CYS A 111 1.47 25.86 9.21
N SER A 112 0.98 26.77 10.03
CA SER A 112 1.67 28.03 10.40
C SER A 112 2.62 27.85 11.56
N LYS A 113 2.36 26.84 12.42
CA LYS A 113 3.16 26.54 13.61
C LYS A 113 3.16 25.03 13.86
N LEU A 114 4.27 24.52 14.35
CA LEU A 114 4.43 23.16 14.81
C LEU A 114 5.00 23.13 16.22
N GLU A 115 4.39 22.33 17.09
CA GLU A 115 4.88 22.07 18.43
C GLU A 115 5.06 20.56 18.60
N VAL A 116 6.15 20.16 19.26
CA VAL A 116 6.44 18.75 19.53
C VAL A 116 6.81 18.61 20.99
N ILE A 117 6.05 17.77 21.70
CA ILE A 117 6.31 17.37 23.07
C ILE A 117 6.70 15.91 23.05
N SER A 118 7.84 15.56 23.60
CA SER A 118 8.27 14.17 23.65
C SER A 118 8.91 13.82 24.99
N LYS A 119 8.65 12.57 25.44
CA LYS A 119 9.15 12.04 26.72
C LYS A 119 9.48 10.56 26.56
N THR A 120 10.71 10.20 26.89
CA THR A 120 11.13 8.77 26.97
C THR A 120 10.68 8.15 28.28
N LEU A 121 10.80 6.83 28.40
CA LEU A 121 10.43 6.10 29.62
C LEU A 121 11.26 6.54 30.84
N GLU A 122 12.56 6.79 30.62
CA GLU A 122 13.53 7.11 31.67
C GLU A 122 13.51 8.60 32.07
N ALA A 123 12.87 9.46 31.26
CA ALA A 123 12.85 10.90 31.51
C ALA A 123 11.81 11.26 32.57
N THR A 124 12.19 12.14 33.53
CA THR A 124 11.26 12.70 34.48
C THR A 124 10.35 13.76 33.88
N HIS A 125 10.88 14.55 32.93
CA HIS A 125 10.18 15.64 32.26
C HIS A 125 10.15 15.41 30.76
N GLY A 126 9.12 15.92 30.09
CA GLY A 126 9.08 16.00 28.64
C GLY A 126 9.92 17.15 28.09
N THR A 127 10.25 17.09 26.84
CA THR A 127 10.90 18.17 26.08
C THR A 127 9.90 18.74 25.09
N LEU A 128 9.71 20.07 25.12
CA LEU A 128 8.87 20.81 24.18
C LEU A 128 9.75 21.58 23.20
N THR A 129 9.45 21.43 21.91
CA THR A 129 10.07 22.23 20.85
C THR A 129 8.99 22.89 20.00
N ARG A 130 9.29 24.10 19.48
CA ARG A 130 8.37 24.87 18.65
C ARG A 130 9.09 25.51 17.50
N LEU A 131 8.42 25.57 16.36
CA LEU A 131 8.84 26.34 15.19
C LEU A 131 7.59 26.88 14.48
N SER A 132 7.61 28.17 14.15
CA SER A 132 6.54 28.82 13.41
C SER A 132 7.03 29.28 12.03
N GLN A 133 6.11 29.56 11.12
CA GLN A 133 6.42 30.14 9.83
C GLN A 133 7.07 31.53 9.98
N ASP A 134 6.63 32.34 10.96
CA ASP A 134 7.24 33.63 11.27
C ASP A 134 8.70 33.50 11.71
N ASP A 135 9.06 32.41 12.42
CA ASP A 135 10.45 32.13 12.82
C ASP A 135 11.30 31.79 11.59
N ILE A 136 10.73 31.06 10.63
CA ILE A 136 11.39 30.70 9.39
C ILE A 136 11.60 31.96 8.51
N GLU A 137 10.57 32.78 8.35
CA GLU A 137 10.65 34.02 7.58
C GLU A 137 11.64 35.02 8.19
N ARG A 138 11.65 35.15 9.52
CA ARG A 138 12.64 35.99 10.21
C ARG A 138 14.08 35.49 10.08
N ALA A 139 14.29 34.19 9.98
CA ALA A 139 15.60 33.62 9.76
C ALA A 139 16.10 33.87 8.32
N GLY A 140 15.21 34.02 7.35
CA GLY A 140 15.51 34.23 5.93
C GLY A 140 16.39 33.11 5.38
N ALA A 141 17.57 33.45 4.84
CA ALA A 141 18.52 32.47 4.32
C ALA A 141 19.25 31.65 5.40
N ARG A 142 19.05 31.97 6.68
CA ARG A 142 19.67 31.23 7.80
C ARG A 142 18.77 30.08 8.22
N ILE A 143 19.38 29.09 8.91
CA ILE A 143 18.60 28.03 9.57
C ILE A 143 17.87 28.64 10.77
N PRO A 144 16.54 28.51 10.88
CA PRO A 144 15.79 29.05 12.00
C PRO A 144 16.21 28.36 13.31
N THR A 145 16.19 29.12 14.38
CA THR A 145 16.45 28.58 15.72
C THR A 145 15.18 27.97 16.28
N VAL A 146 15.23 26.69 16.64
CA VAL A 146 14.14 25.99 17.31
C VAL A 146 14.27 26.19 18.81
N SER A 147 13.23 26.71 19.46
CA SER A 147 13.19 26.77 20.92
C SER A 147 13.06 25.37 21.53
N VAL A 148 13.79 25.12 22.61
CA VAL A 148 13.75 23.85 23.35
C VAL A 148 13.50 24.17 24.82
N GLU A 149 12.35 23.77 25.32
CA GLU A 149 11.91 24.03 26.69
C GLU A 149 11.64 22.68 27.39
N VAL A 150 11.74 22.70 28.71
CA VAL A 150 11.28 21.58 29.54
C VAL A 150 9.75 21.66 29.62
N SER A 151 9.07 20.57 29.26
CA SER A 151 7.63 20.50 29.47
C SER A 151 7.30 20.03 30.88
N ASP A 152 6.02 20.12 31.25
CA ASP A 152 5.54 19.68 32.56
C ASP A 152 5.89 18.19 32.83
N GLU A 153 6.11 17.84 34.09
CA GLU A 153 6.30 16.45 34.56
C GLU A 153 5.14 15.54 34.18
N SER A 154 3.93 16.10 34.08
CA SER A 154 2.72 15.38 33.68
C SER A 154 2.69 14.97 32.19
N ALA A 155 3.66 15.40 31.38
CA ALA A 155 3.72 14.96 29.98
C ALA A 155 3.77 13.45 29.90
N PRO A 156 2.86 12.80 29.15
CA PRO A 156 2.85 11.36 29.02
C PRO A 156 4.05 10.87 28.21
N ARG A 157 4.45 9.61 28.44
CA ARG A 157 5.44 8.94 27.58
C ARG A 157 4.97 8.92 26.13
N GLY A 158 5.91 8.99 25.20
CA GLY A 158 5.67 9.01 23.75
C GLY A 158 5.87 10.40 23.18
N THR A 159 5.21 10.67 22.07
CA THR A 159 5.32 11.96 21.39
C THR A 159 3.94 12.54 21.08
N ILE A 160 3.84 13.85 21.22
CA ILE A 160 2.68 14.64 20.80
C ILE A 160 3.18 15.66 19.77
N VAL A 161 2.63 15.60 18.55
CA VAL A 161 2.86 16.59 17.52
C VAL A 161 1.59 17.42 17.36
N VAL A 162 1.71 18.74 17.51
CA VAL A 162 0.59 19.68 17.36
C VAL A 162 0.86 20.61 16.19
N GLY A 163 0.07 20.49 15.15
CA GLY A 163 0.10 21.36 13.97
C GLY A 163 -1.03 22.38 14.03
N HIS A 164 -0.70 23.67 13.89
CA HIS A 164 -1.68 24.74 13.74
C HIS A 164 -1.87 25.06 12.26
N LEU A 165 -3.00 24.70 11.71
CA LEU A 165 -3.31 24.85 10.28
C LEU A 165 -3.54 26.32 9.90
N ARG A 166 -3.12 26.70 8.69
CA ARG A 166 -3.39 28.04 8.14
C ARG A 166 -4.86 28.26 7.83
N ASN A 167 -5.53 27.19 7.37
CA ASN A 167 -6.93 27.23 6.97
C ASN A 167 -7.75 26.20 7.76
N ASP A 168 -9.07 26.37 7.76
CA ASP A 168 -9.97 25.42 8.40
C ASP A 168 -9.91 24.08 7.63
N PRO A 169 -9.75 22.94 8.35
CA PRO A 169 -9.63 21.63 7.73
C PRO A 169 -10.99 21.05 7.32
N ASN A 170 -10.99 20.26 6.27
CA ASN A 170 -12.06 19.31 6.02
C ASN A 170 -11.81 18.06 6.87
N VAL A 171 -12.45 17.95 8.02
CA VAL A 171 -12.23 16.88 9.01
C VAL A 171 -12.57 15.51 8.44
N GLU A 172 -13.63 15.40 7.63
CA GLU A 172 -14.03 14.13 7.02
C GLU A 172 -13.04 13.66 5.94
N GLU A 173 -12.52 14.58 5.14
CA GLU A 173 -11.46 14.28 4.19
C GLU A 173 -10.18 13.79 4.89
N MET A 174 -9.81 14.45 6.00
CA MET A 174 -8.67 14.01 6.81
C MET A 174 -8.89 12.62 7.41
N ARG A 175 -10.11 12.31 7.88
CA ARG A 175 -10.47 10.99 8.41
C ARG A 175 -10.36 9.91 7.33
N CYS A 176 -10.96 10.15 6.16
CA CYS A 176 -10.92 9.22 5.03
C CYS A 176 -9.48 9.00 4.55
N TYR A 177 -8.70 10.07 4.40
CA TYR A 177 -7.30 10.02 4.02
C TYR A 177 -6.49 9.18 5.01
N LEU A 178 -6.59 9.45 6.31
CA LEU A 178 -5.86 8.71 7.33
C LEU A 178 -6.24 7.23 7.34
N ARG A 179 -7.55 6.94 7.30
CA ARG A 179 -8.06 5.57 7.29
C ARG A 179 -7.49 4.76 6.13
N ASP A 180 -7.35 5.35 4.93
CA ASP A 180 -6.78 4.68 3.77
C ASP A 180 -5.35 4.18 4.05
N PHE A 181 -4.54 4.95 4.77
CA PHE A 181 -3.17 4.58 5.10
C PHE A 181 -3.03 3.61 6.26
N VAL A 182 -3.90 3.70 7.28
CA VAL A 182 -3.72 2.95 8.53
C VAL A 182 -4.72 1.81 8.73
N ARG A 183 -5.66 1.62 7.83
CA ARG A 183 -6.77 0.66 7.96
C ARG A 183 -6.32 -0.71 8.45
N PHE A 184 -5.17 -1.18 8.01
CA PHE A 184 -4.65 -2.51 8.33
C PHE A 184 -3.47 -2.51 9.31
N VAL A 185 -3.10 -1.34 9.86
CA VAL A 185 -2.07 -1.26 10.88
C VAL A 185 -2.55 -2.00 12.13
N PRO A 186 -1.73 -2.91 12.71
CA PRO A 186 -2.14 -3.68 13.88
C PRO A 186 -2.25 -2.86 15.17
N ILE A 187 -1.62 -1.67 15.22
CA ILE A 187 -1.74 -0.74 16.34
C ILE A 187 -3.09 -0.02 16.27
N ALA A 188 -3.74 0.17 17.42
CA ALA A 188 -4.97 0.93 17.49
C ALA A 188 -4.72 2.40 17.16
N VAL A 189 -5.31 2.91 16.08
CA VAL A 189 -5.29 4.32 15.67
C VAL A 189 -6.69 4.88 15.76
N PHE A 190 -6.83 5.98 16.49
CA PHE A 190 -8.10 6.68 16.68
C PHE A 190 -8.05 8.03 15.97
N PHE A 191 -9.15 8.41 15.34
CA PHE A 191 -9.38 9.73 14.77
C PHE A 191 -10.61 10.34 15.43
N ASN A 192 -10.43 11.42 16.19
CA ASN A 192 -11.48 12.03 17.01
C ASN A 192 -12.28 11.01 17.86
N GLY A 193 -11.56 10.01 18.42
CA GLY A 193 -12.14 8.95 19.25
C GLY A 193 -12.70 7.75 18.48
N GLU A 194 -12.85 7.82 17.15
CA GLU A 194 -13.25 6.70 16.31
C GLU A 194 -12.03 5.87 15.90
N LYS A 195 -12.09 4.54 16.07
CA LYS A 195 -11.01 3.64 15.63
C LYS A 195 -11.03 3.48 14.11
N VAL A 196 -9.90 3.79 13.45
CA VAL A 196 -9.74 3.77 11.99
C VAL A 196 -8.76 2.71 11.47
N SER A 197 -8.19 1.90 12.37
CA SER A 197 -7.22 0.84 12.05
C SER A 197 -7.69 -0.54 12.49
N GLN A 198 -6.79 -1.52 12.45
CA GLN A 198 -6.96 -2.90 12.90
C GLN A 198 -7.98 -3.73 12.09
N ALA A 199 -8.30 -3.33 10.86
CA ALA A 199 -8.98 -4.23 9.94
C ALA A 199 -8.03 -5.39 9.57
N LYS A 200 -8.58 -6.59 9.38
CA LYS A 200 -7.78 -7.74 8.99
C LYS A 200 -7.42 -7.65 7.52
N PHE A 201 -6.11 -7.67 7.23
CA PHE A 201 -5.60 -7.57 5.86
C PHE A 201 -6.02 -8.74 4.98
N THR A 202 -6.16 -9.93 5.59
CA THR A 202 -6.53 -11.17 4.92
C THR A 202 -8.03 -11.34 4.68
N ASP A 203 -8.89 -10.47 5.26
CA ASP A 203 -10.32 -10.54 5.00
C ASP A 203 -10.56 -10.17 3.54
N LEU A 204 -11.29 -11.06 2.83
CA LEU A 204 -11.67 -10.82 1.45
C LEU A 204 -12.77 -9.77 1.38
N ASP A 205 -12.60 -8.81 0.47
CA ASP A 205 -13.64 -7.87 0.16
C ASP A 205 -14.81 -8.62 -0.50
N ASP A 206 -16.06 -8.28 -0.14
CA ASP A 206 -17.28 -8.89 -0.66
C ASP A 206 -17.34 -10.43 -0.56
N LYS A 207 -16.78 -11.01 0.49
CA LYS A 207 -16.68 -12.46 0.69
C LYS A 207 -17.99 -13.21 0.43
N GLU A 208 -19.14 -12.62 0.78
CA GLU A 208 -20.46 -13.23 0.58
C GLU A 208 -20.82 -13.45 -0.90
N ASN A 209 -20.17 -12.73 -1.81
CA ASN A 209 -20.37 -12.82 -3.25
C ASN A 209 -19.31 -13.66 -3.96
N LEU A 210 -18.38 -14.26 -3.21
CA LEU A 210 -17.25 -15.02 -3.75
C LEU A 210 -17.53 -16.52 -3.70
N ARG A 211 -17.25 -17.20 -4.81
CA ARG A 211 -17.20 -18.66 -4.91
C ARG A 211 -15.75 -19.11 -4.98
N GLU A 212 -15.32 -19.96 -4.07
CA GLU A 212 -13.99 -20.57 -4.13
C GLU A 212 -13.91 -21.54 -5.31
N ILE A 213 -12.86 -21.37 -6.15
CA ILE A 213 -12.60 -22.22 -7.31
C ILE A 213 -11.66 -23.37 -6.94
N SER A 214 -10.76 -23.14 -5.96
CA SER A 214 -9.83 -24.14 -5.48
C SER A 214 -10.07 -24.42 -4.00
N ALA A 215 -10.46 -25.64 -3.66
CA ALA A 215 -10.77 -26.05 -2.28
C ALA A 215 -9.55 -26.06 -1.33
N ASN A 216 -8.33 -25.98 -1.86
CA ASN A 216 -7.09 -26.00 -1.09
C ASN A 216 -6.14 -24.90 -1.56
N THR A 217 -5.28 -24.43 -0.64
CA THR A 217 -4.16 -23.57 -0.99
C THR A 217 -3.32 -24.18 -2.09
N ARG A 218 -3.13 -23.46 -3.19
CA ARG A 218 -2.32 -23.89 -4.33
C ARG A 218 -0.98 -23.16 -4.31
N GLN A 219 0.02 -23.82 -4.86
CA GLN A 219 1.31 -23.23 -5.13
C GLN A 219 1.47 -22.99 -6.63
N TRP A 220 1.96 -21.80 -6.96
CA TRP A 220 2.12 -21.33 -8.34
C TRP A 220 3.54 -20.83 -8.53
N SER A 221 4.25 -21.42 -9.46
CA SER A 221 5.64 -21.11 -9.68
C SER A 221 5.86 -20.56 -11.09
N GLU A 222 6.49 -19.38 -11.17
CA GLU A 222 6.96 -18.77 -12.41
C GLU A 222 8.21 -17.91 -12.12
N GLY A 223 9.25 -18.03 -12.94
CA GLY A 223 10.43 -17.17 -12.85
C GLY A 223 11.19 -17.25 -11.52
N GLY A 224 11.18 -18.41 -10.84
CA GLY A 224 11.81 -18.59 -9.53
C GLY A 224 10.97 -18.08 -8.34
N LEU A 225 9.75 -17.61 -8.59
CA LEU A 225 8.76 -17.27 -7.57
C LEU A 225 7.76 -18.41 -7.38
N THR A 226 7.42 -18.72 -6.14
CA THR A 226 6.32 -19.62 -5.80
C THR A 226 5.36 -18.89 -4.87
N VAL A 227 4.19 -18.55 -5.38
CA VAL A 227 3.12 -17.91 -4.60
C VAL A 227 2.17 -18.99 -4.10
N SER A 228 1.75 -18.90 -2.84
CA SER A 228 0.72 -19.77 -2.26
C SER A 228 -0.54 -18.99 -1.95
N GLY A 229 -1.71 -19.60 -2.19
CA GLY A 229 -2.98 -18.94 -1.95
C GLY A 229 -4.18 -19.69 -2.48
N ARG A 230 -5.31 -19.01 -2.50
CA ARG A 230 -6.61 -19.53 -2.96
C ARG A 230 -7.15 -18.67 -4.08
N LEU A 231 -7.96 -19.27 -4.94
CA LEU A 231 -8.59 -18.59 -6.06
C LEU A 231 -10.11 -18.59 -5.89
N TYR A 232 -10.69 -17.44 -6.10
CA TYR A 232 -12.12 -17.18 -6.02
C TYR A 232 -12.63 -16.56 -7.32
N GLU A 233 -13.93 -16.59 -7.50
CA GLU A 233 -14.66 -15.93 -8.60
C GLU A 233 -15.88 -15.21 -8.01
N ASP A 234 -16.10 -13.96 -8.41
CA ASP A 234 -17.30 -13.23 -8.06
C ASP A 234 -18.48 -13.52 -9.01
N ARG A 235 -19.65 -12.92 -8.72
CA ARG A 235 -20.85 -13.08 -9.56
C ARG A 235 -20.69 -12.50 -10.97
N GLY A 236 -19.77 -11.57 -11.17
CA GLY A 236 -19.42 -10.99 -12.47
C GLY A 236 -18.34 -11.78 -13.22
N HIS A 237 -18.00 -12.96 -12.75
CA HIS A 237 -16.93 -13.80 -13.27
C HIS A 237 -15.52 -13.18 -13.19
N THR A 238 -15.31 -12.20 -12.31
CA THR A 238 -13.97 -11.70 -12.03
C THR A 238 -13.24 -12.69 -11.12
N LEU A 239 -12.01 -13.04 -11.49
CA LEU A 239 -11.17 -13.92 -10.68
C LEU A 239 -10.45 -13.09 -9.59
N ILE A 240 -10.34 -13.67 -8.40
CA ILE A 240 -9.68 -13.07 -7.25
C ILE A 240 -8.70 -14.09 -6.64
N ALA A 241 -7.42 -13.72 -6.55
CA ALA A 241 -6.41 -14.50 -5.84
C ALA A 241 -6.23 -13.94 -4.42
N ALA A 242 -6.52 -14.75 -3.42
CA ALA A 242 -6.14 -14.50 -2.03
C ALA A 242 -4.75 -15.09 -1.79
N ILE A 243 -3.79 -14.24 -1.45
CA ILE A 243 -2.37 -14.60 -1.32
C ILE A 243 -2.07 -14.84 0.14
N GLU A 244 -1.46 -15.99 0.44
CA GLU A 244 -1.13 -16.45 1.80
C GLU A 244 0.37 -16.55 2.04
N GLY A 245 1.20 -16.53 0.98
CA GLY A 245 2.67 -16.58 1.11
C GLY A 245 3.40 -16.53 -0.23
N LEU A 246 4.70 -16.31 -0.15
CA LEU A 246 5.62 -16.26 -1.29
C LEU A 246 6.95 -16.93 -0.94
N LYS A 247 7.50 -17.67 -1.90
CA LYS A 247 8.91 -18.12 -1.88
C LYS A 247 9.65 -17.54 -3.08
N VAL A 248 10.88 -17.12 -2.85
CA VAL A 248 11.82 -16.69 -3.89
C VAL A 248 13.00 -17.66 -3.84
N GLY A 249 13.03 -18.62 -4.78
CA GLY A 249 13.87 -19.81 -4.62
C GLY A 249 13.50 -20.58 -3.37
N GLU A 250 14.46 -20.82 -2.47
CA GLU A 250 14.24 -21.49 -1.18
C GLU A 250 13.84 -20.54 -0.04
N GLN A 251 13.90 -19.22 -0.25
CA GLN A 251 13.63 -18.23 0.77
C GLN A 251 12.15 -17.91 0.89
N GLU A 252 11.59 -18.06 2.09
CA GLU A 252 10.25 -17.55 2.41
C GLU A 252 10.26 -16.03 2.56
N VAL A 253 9.26 -15.40 1.96
CA VAL A 253 9.04 -13.95 1.99
C VAL A 253 7.62 -13.70 2.44
N ALA A 254 7.47 -12.86 3.45
CA ALA A 254 6.14 -12.43 3.87
C ALA A 254 5.46 -11.67 2.72
N LEU A 255 4.39 -12.24 2.18
CA LEU A 255 3.51 -11.61 1.20
C LEU A 255 2.10 -12.08 1.48
N THR A 256 1.21 -11.13 1.69
CA THR A 256 -0.23 -11.40 1.88
C THR A 256 -1.05 -10.42 1.09
N GLY A 257 -2.30 -10.75 0.81
CA GLY A 257 -3.23 -9.83 0.18
C GLY A 257 -4.23 -10.47 -0.73
N GLN A 258 -4.85 -9.65 -1.56
CA GLN A 258 -5.75 -10.10 -2.62
C GLN A 258 -5.53 -9.31 -3.90
N ILE A 259 -5.58 -10.00 -5.02
CA ILE A 259 -5.57 -9.43 -6.37
C ILE A 259 -6.85 -9.82 -7.08
N ARG A 260 -7.56 -8.86 -7.63
CA ARG A 260 -8.64 -9.03 -8.59
C ARG A 260 -8.07 -8.86 -10.00
N PHE A 261 -8.44 -9.75 -10.90
CA PHE A 261 -7.95 -9.71 -12.29
C PHE A 261 -8.84 -8.82 -13.17
N GLU A 262 -8.74 -7.53 -12.90
CA GLU A 262 -9.43 -6.47 -13.65
C GLU A 262 -8.52 -5.24 -13.73
N ALA A 263 -8.85 -4.30 -14.64
CA ALA A 263 -8.05 -3.07 -14.76
C ALA A 263 -8.23 -2.17 -13.54
N GLY A 264 -7.12 -1.71 -12.98
CA GLY A 264 -7.14 -0.82 -11.82
C GLY A 264 -5.73 -0.56 -11.29
N THR A 265 -5.67 -0.13 -10.05
CA THR A 265 -4.44 0.10 -9.29
C THR A 265 -4.31 -0.93 -8.18
N LEU A 266 -3.06 -1.22 -7.84
CA LEU A 266 -2.71 -2.08 -6.73
C LEU A 266 -2.25 -1.21 -5.55
N ASP A 267 -2.93 -1.33 -4.43
CA ASP A 267 -2.52 -0.72 -3.17
C ASP A 267 -1.40 -1.55 -2.54
N VAL A 268 -0.28 -0.89 -2.26
CA VAL A 268 0.94 -1.53 -1.74
C VAL A 268 1.13 -1.15 -0.30
N PHE A 269 1.31 -2.17 0.55
CA PHE A 269 1.43 -2.02 1.99
C PHE A 269 2.74 -2.61 2.50
N LYS A 270 3.18 -2.11 3.65
CA LYS A 270 4.23 -2.68 4.45
C LYS A 270 3.79 -2.78 5.90
N ARG A 271 3.62 -4.02 6.37
CA ARG A 271 3.11 -4.30 7.73
C ARG A 271 1.80 -3.57 8.05
N GLY A 272 0.88 -3.57 7.09
CA GLY A 272 -0.43 -2.94 7.23
C GLY A 272 -0.46 -1.43 7.01
N PHE A 273 0.68 -0.75 6.84
CA PHE A 273 0.73 0.67 6.49
C PHE A 273 0.82 0.85 4.98
N LYS A 274 -0.11 1.60 4.37
CA LYS A 274 -0.12 1.85 2.93
C LYS A 274 1.08 2.69 2.52
N LEU A 275 1.81 2.23 1.52
CA LEU A 275 2.91 2.97 0.91
C LEU A 275 2.40 3.89 -0.20
N CYS A 276 1.76 3.30 -1.19
CA CYS A 276 1.18 4.00 -2.34
C CYS A 276 0.16 3.11 -3.07
N ALA A 277 -0.49 3.67 -4.09
CA ALA A 277 -1.21 2.93 -5.11
C ALA A 277 -0.42 2.99 -6.41
N THR A 278 -0.29 1.86 -7.13
CA THR A 278 0.50 1.78 -8.36
C THR A 278 -0.21 0.96 -9.43
N GLN A 279 0.12 1.21 -10.69
CA GLN A 279 -0.28 0.33 -11.78
C GLN A 279 0.83 -0.68 -12.02
N VAL A 280 0.45 -1.94 -12.15
CA VAL A 280 1.38 -3.03 -12.45
C VAL A 280 1.16 -3.51 -13.87
N PRO A 281 2.22 -3.67 -14.69
CA PRO A 281 2.10 -4.23 -16.04
C PRO A 281 1.45 -5.61 -15.99
N SER A 282 0.28 -5.74 -16.60
CA SER A 282 -0.55 -6.93 -16.58
C SER A 282 -1.31 -7.06 -17.89
N ILE A 283 -1.47 -8.28 -18.41
CA ILE A 283 -2.24 -8.54 -19.64
C ILE A 283 -3.74 -8.58 -19.34
N ILE A 284 -4.09 -9.20 -18.20
CA ILE A 284 -5.48 -9.34 -17.77
C ILE A 284 -5.96 -8.07 -17.06
N GLY A 285 -5.05 -7.39 -16.40
CA GLY A 285 -5.30 -6.30 -15.46
C GLY A 285 -5.23 -6.81 -14.02
N THR A 286 -4.76 -5.97 -13.12
CA THR A 286 -4.66 -6.27 -11.70
C THR A 286 -5.08 -5.07 -10.87
N THR A 287 -5.92 -5.32 -9.86
CA THR A 287 -6.27 -4.36 -8.81
C THR A 287 -6.35 -5.09 -7.47
N GLY A 288 -6.34 -4.37 -6.37
CA GLY A 288 -6.41 -4.96 -5.04
C GLY A 288 -5.35 -4.46 -4.09
N ARG A 289 -4.85 -5.32 -3.22
CA ARG A 289 -3.85 -4.94 -2.20
C ARG A 289 -2.83 -6.04 -1.94
N LEU A 290 -1.58 -5.65 -1.71
CA LEU A 290 -0.47 -6.53 -1.31
C LEU A 290 0.31 -5.93 -0.15
N ASP A 291 0.70 -6.75 0.82
CA ASP A 291 1.56 -6.39 1.95
C ASP A 291 2.81 -7.26 1.95
N SER A 292 3.99 -6.61 2.00
CA SER A 292 5.27 -7.30 2.15
C SER A 292 6.33 -6.39 2.78
N ASP A 293 7.19 -6.98 3.60
CA ASP A 293 8.36 -6.29 4.15
C ASP A 293 9.40 -5.88 3.09
N ARG A 294 9.36 -6.50 1.91
CA ARG A 294 10.26 -6.20 0.79
C ARG A 294 9.91 -4.93 0.02
N PHE A 295 8.74 -4.38 0.20
CA PHE A 295 8.32 -3.21 -0.53
C PHE A 295 8.99 -1.95 0.01
N VAL A 296 9.58 -1.17 -0.88
CA VAL A 296 10.33 0.05 -0.57
C VAL A 296 9.74 1.21 -1.37
N PRO A 297 9.23 2.25 -0.70
CA PRO A 297 8.74 3.44 -1.38
C PRO A 297 9.89 4.36 -1.79
N THR A 298 9.65 5.25 -2.77
CA THR A 298 10.51 6.41 -3.05
C THR A 298 10.48 7.44 -1.92
N ALA A 299 11.35 8.43 -1.97
CA ALA A 299 11.41 9.48 -0.94
C ALA A 299 10.12 10.28 -0.81
N GLY A 300 9.40 10.54 -1.93
CA GLY A 300 8.09 11.20 -1.94
C GLY A 300 6.95 10.31 -1.46
N ARG A 301 7.17 9.00 -1.43
CA ARG A 301 6.17 7.98 -1.03
C ARG A 301 4.89 8.01 -1.87
N ASP A 302 4.98 8.50 -3.07
CA ASP A 302 3.97 8.51 -4.12
C ASP A 302 4.12 7.30 -5.04
N SER A 303 5.30 6.68 -5.02
CA SER A 303 5.70 5.58 -5.88
C SER A 303 6.63 4.60 -5.15
N LEU A 304 7.00 3.53 -5.83
CA LEU A 304 7.92 2.50 -5.35
C LEU A 304 9.27 2.62 -6.05
N ASP A 305 10.32 2.10 -5.42
CA ASP A 305 11.61 1.98 -6.09
C ASP A 305 11.56 0.97 -7.26
N ASP A 306 12.53 1.05 -8.17
CA ASP A 306 12.57 0.21 -9.37
C ASP A 306 12.62 -1.28 -9.05
N THR A 307 13.29 -1.65 -7.97
CA THR A 307 13.42 -3.05 -7.52
C THR A 307 12.07 -3.59 -7.07
N THR A 308 11.33 -2.82 -6.27
CA THR A 308 9.97 -3.19 -5.82
C THR A 308 9.01 -3.23 -6.99
N THR A 309 9.09 -2.27 -7.91
CA THR A 309 8.23 -2.22 -9.11
C THR A 309 8.46 -3.45 -10.00
N ALA A 310 9.70 -3.83 -10.23
CA ALA A 310 10.04 -5.05 -10.98
C ALA A 310 9.52 -6.31 -10.28
N PHE A 311 9.68 -6.38 -8.96
CA PHE A 311 9.23 -7.51 -8.14
C PHE A 311 7.69 -7.66 -8.15
N LEU A 312 6.95 -6.56 -8.05
CA LEU A 312 5.49 -6.57 -8.23
C LEU A 312 5.06 -7.06 -9.61
N GLY A 313 5.79 -6.66 -10.66
CA GLY A 313 5.56 -7.14 -12.02
C GLY A 313 5.70 -8.66 -12.12
N GLN A 314 6.72 -9.24 -11.51
CA GLN A 314 6.92 -10.70 -11.46
C GLN A 314 5.81 -11.41 -10.70
N ILE A 315 5.40 -10.88 -9.54
CA ILE A 315 4.27 -11.43 -8.76
C ILE A 315 2.98 -11.42 -9.60
N ALA A 316 2.69 -10.29 -10.24
CA ALA A 316 1.49 -10.15 -11.07
C ALA A 316 1.49 -11.16 -12.24
N GLN A 317 2.61 -11.33 -12.93
CA GLN A 317 2.74 -12.30 -14.01
C GLN A 317 2.53 -13.75 -13.54
N ALA A 318 3.13 -14.13 -12.40
CA ALA A 318 2.94 -15.45 -11.82
C ALA A 318 1.46 -15.71 -11.51
N LEU A 319 0.79 -14.74 -10.87
CA LEU A 319 -0.62 -14.83 -10.52
C LEU A 319 -1.55 -14.82 -11.74
N GLU A 320 -1.24 -14.08 -12.80
CA GLU A 320 -1.97 -14.12 -14.07
C GLU A 320 -1.93 -15.51 -14.68
N GLY A 321 -0.75 -16.14 -14.71
CA GLY A 321 -0.58 -17.51 -15.21
C GLY A 321 -1.50 -18.49 -14.49
N VAL A 322 -1.60 -18.34 -13.19
CA VAL A 322 -2.48 -19.17 -12.34
C VAL A 322 -3.95 -18.96 -12.63
N ALA A 323 -4.38 -17.70 -12.66
CA ALA A 323 -5.78 -17.35 -12.95
C ALA A 323 -6.20 -17.95 -14.31
N VAL A 324 -5.31 -17.87 -15.30
CA VAL A 324 -5.54 -18.45 -16.62
C VAL A 324 -5.65 -19.97 -16.57
N LEU A 325 -4.71 -20.67 -15.91
CA LEU A 325 -4.73 -22.13 -15.82
C LEU A 325 -6.00 -22.65 -15.13
N ALA A 326 -6.49 -21.94 -14.10
CA ALA A 326 -7.72 -22.31 -13.40
C ALA A 326 -8.98 -22.24 -14.28
N VAL A 327 -8.96 -21.38 -15.31
CA VAL A 327 -10.08 -21.22 -16.26
C VAL A 327 -9.92 -22.14 -17.47
N LEU A 328 -8.68 -22.41 -17.91
CA LEU A 328 -8.40 -23.25 -19.08
C LEU A 328 -8.89 -24.69 -18.95
N ASP A 329 -9.01 -25.19 -17.71
CA ASP A 329 -9.56 -26.51 -17.42
C ASP A 329 -11.09 -26.60 -17.69
N SER A 330 -11.77 -25.45 -17.86
CA SER A 330 -13.20 -25.36 -18.10
C SER A 330 -13.50 -24.51 -19.35
N PRO A 331 -13.64 -25.12 -20.53
CA PRO A 331 -13.85 -24.38 -21.79
C PRO A 331 -15.03 -23.41 -21.77
N GLU A 332 -16.10 -23.75 -21.04
CA GLU A 332 -17.29 -22.94 -20.90
C GLU A 332 -16.98 -21.59 -20.15
N ARG A 333 -16.00 -21.60 -19.26
CA ARG A 333 -15.56 -20.43 -18.54
C ARG A 333 -14.71 -19.49 -19.37
N ILE A 334 -13.93 -20.03 -20.32
CA ILE A 334 -13.07 -19.21 -21.18
C ILE A 334 -13.89 -18.21 -21.99
N ALA A 335 -15.07 -18.62 -22.47
CA ALA A 335 -15.98 -17.77 -23.23
C ALA A 335 -16.46 -16.56 -22.40
N GLN A 336 -16.54 -16.69 -21.07
CA GLN A 336 -16.97 -15.65 -20.14
C GLN A 336 -15.82 -14.69 -19.79
N HIS A 337 -14.56 -15.10 -20.00
CA HIS A 337 -13.35 -14.35 -19.62
C HIS A 337 -12.57 -13.83 -20.83
N THR A 338 -13.08 -12.82 -21.54
CA THR A 338 -12.42 -12.24 -22.72
C THR A 338 -10.98 -11.79 -22.50
N ARG A 339 -10.62 -11.38 -21.28
CA ARG A 339 -9.26 -10.99 -20.92
C ARG A 339 -8.32 -12.19 -20.84
N ILE A 340 -8.80 -13.32 -20.34
CA ILE A 340 -8.03 -14.58 -20.31
C ILE A 340 -7.79 -15.08 -21.74
N PHE A 341 -8.78 -15.01 -22.63
CA PHE A 341 -8.61 -15.32 -24.04
C PHE A 341 -7.49 -14.49 -24.68
N ARG A 342 -7.45 -13.18 -24.40
CA ARG A 342 -6.37 -12.30 -24.86
C ARG A 342 -4.99 -12.69 -24.30
N TYR A 343 -4.93 -13.09 -23.04
CA TYR A 343 -3.70 -13.58 -22.41
C TYR A 343 -3.18 -14.85 -23.11
N VAL A 344 -4.05 -15.84 -23.32
CA VAL A 344 -3.71 -17.11 -23.96
C VAL A 344 -3.12 -16.88 -25.35
N ILE A 345 -3.73 -15.98 -26.15
CA ILE A 345 -3.22 -15.62 -27.49
C ILE A 345 -1.84 -14.95 -27.35
N ARG A 346 -1.69 -13.96 -26.49
CA ARG A 346 -0.42 -13.22 -26.34
C ARG A 346 0.73 -14.07 -25.83
N ARG A 347 0.43 -15.11 -25.03
CA ARG A 347 1.44 -16.04 -24.50
C ARG A 347 1.67 -17.26 -25.39
N GLY A 348 1.02 -17.34 -26.56
CA GLY A 348 1.17 -18.48 -27.49
C GLY A 348 0.58 -19.77 -26.95
N LEU A 349 -0.33 -19.73 -25.98
CA LEU A 349 -0.94 -20.90 -25.35
C LEU A 349 -2.20 -21.40 -26.16
N ILE A 350 -2.24 -21.17 -27.44
CA ILE A 350 -3.41 -21.40 -28.32
C ILE A 350 -3.87 -22.87 -28.27
N ASP A 351 -2.94 -23.80 -28.14
CA ASP A 351 -3.27 -25.23 -28.05
C ASP A 351 -4.13 -25.57 -26.83
N LYS A 352 -4.07 -24.76 -25.77
CA LYS A 352 -4.93 -24.90 -24.59
C LYS A 352 -6.39 -24.51 -24.85
N LEU A 353 -6.66 -23.77 -25.93
CA LEU A 353 -8.01 -23.35 -26.32
C LEU A 353 -8.76 -24.42 -27.16
N GLY A 354 -8.16 -25.56 -27.46
CA GLY A 354 -8.73 -26.56 -28.34
C GLY A 354 -10.17 -27.01 -28.01
N LYS A 355 -10.50 -27.02 -26.70
CA LYS A 355 -11.84 -27.40 -26.20
C LYS A 355 -12.86 -26.25 -26.19
N VAL A 356 -12.45 -25.01 -26.48
CA VAL A 356 -13.37 -23.86 -26.50
C VAL A 356 -14.39 -24.04 -27.61
N ARG A 357 -15.69 -23.93 -27.30
CA ARG A 357 -16.77 -23.97 -28.26
C ARG A 357 -16.98 -22.59 -28.89
N VAL A 358 -17.22 -22.57 -30.17
CA VAL A 358 -17.54 -21.38 -30.95
C VAL A 358 -18.77 -21.67 -31.83
N GLY A 359 -19.68 -20.68 -31.89
CA GLY A 359 -20.83 -20.78 -32.78
C GLY A 359 -20.42 -20.54 -34.24
N LEU A 360 -20.93 -21.34 -35.14
CA LEU A 360 -20.75 -21.20 -36.59
C LEU A 360 -21.87 -20.33 -37.17
N ALA A 361 -21.66 -19.85 -38.40
CA ALA A 361 -22.63 -19.02 -39.13
C ALA A 361 -23.94 -19.76 -39.45
N ASP A 362 -23.91 -21.09 -39.49
CA ASP A 362 -25.08 -21.96 -39.71
C ASP A 362 -25.89 -22.22 -38.44
N GLY A 363 -25.50 -21.62 -37.32
CA GLY A 363 -26.14 -21.80 -36.00
C GLY A 363 -25.69 -23.04 -35.23
N SER A 364 -24.77 -23.86 -35.78
CA SER A 364 -24.16 -24.97 -35.06
C SER A 364 -22.98 -24.53 -34.20
N ASP A 365 -22.58 -25.40 -33.29
CA ASP A 365 -21.41 -25.20 -32.43
C ASP A 365 -20.32 -26.22 -32.76
N THR A 366 -19.07 -25.77 -32.72
CA THR A 366 -17.91 -26.66 -32.85
C THR A 366 -16.79 -26.24 -31.91
N THR A 367 -15.72 -27.03 -31.80
CA THR A 367 -14.55 -26.66 -31.00
C THR A 367 -13.47 -25.98 -31.86
N LEU A 368 -12.63 -25.16 -31.23
CA LEU A 368 -11.48 -24.57 -31.91
C LEU A 368 -10.51 -25.63 -32.45
N ALA A 369 -10.38 -26.78 -31.75
CA ALA A 369 -9.60 -27.92 -32.25
C ALA A 369 -10.17 -28.51 -33.54
N ASP A 370 -11.49 -28.65 -33.63
CA ASP A 370 -12.14 -29.15 -34.85
C ASP A 370 -12.02 -28.17 -36.02
N ILE A 371 -12.11 -26.84 -35.72
CA ILE A 371 -11.89 -25.80 -36.73
C ILE A 371 -10.46 -25.90 -37.26
N LYS A 372 -9.47 -25.99 -36.38
CA LYS A 372 -8.05 -26.12 -36.71
C LYS A 372 -7.83 -27.36 -37.59
N ARG A 373 -8.34 -28.52 -37.17
CA ARG A 373 -8.24 -29.76 -37.90
C ARG A 373 -8.85 -29.65 -39.31
N ARG A 374 -10.07 -29.11 -39.43
CA ARG A 374 -10.74 -28.90 -40.72
C ARG A 374 -9.97 -27.94 -41.63
N ALA A 375 -9.37 -26.90 -41.09
CA ALA A 375 -8.55 -25.98 -41.86
C ALA A 375 -7.25 -26.63 -42.37
N GLU A 376 -6.63 -27.49 -41.57
CA GLU A 376 -5.42 -28.23 -41.94
C GLU A 376 -5.70 -29.36 -42.97
N GLU A 377 -6.80 -30.09 -42.79
CA GLU A 377 -7.18 -31.24 -43.67
C GLU A 377 -7.83 -30.80 -44.98
N GLY A 378 -8.58 -29.70 -44.97
CA GLY A 378 -9.48 -29.38 -46.10
C GLY A 378 -9.11 -28.11 -46.88
N GLY A 379 -8.05 -27.39 -46.55
CA GLY A 379 -7.71 -26.12 -47.21
C GLY A 379 -8.79 -25.04 -47.05
N VAL A 380 -9.64 -25.13 -46.03
CA VAL A 380 -10.75 -24.22 -45.77
C VAL A 380 -10.26 -23.00 -45.02
N GLY A 381 -10.52 -21.81 -45.57
CA GLY A 381 -10.27 -20.55 -44.88
C GLY A 381 -11.26 -20.36 -43.74
N VAL A 382 -10.76 -19.97 -42.53
CA VAL A 382 -11.58 -19.63 -41.39
C VAL A 382 -11.70 -18.11 -41.27
N TYR A 383 -12.93 -17.60 -41.28
CA TYR A 383 -13.21 -16.18 -41.16
C TYR A 383 -13.93 -15.90 -39.83
N PHE A 384 -13.49 -14.88 -39.09
CA PHE A 384 -14.19 -14.38 -37.91
C PHE A 384 -15.07 -13.19 -38.29
N GLY A 385 -16.35 -13.24 -37.94
CA GLY A 385 -17.29 -12.16 -38.14
C GLY A 385 -18.28 -12.05 -36.98
N SER A 386 -18.93 -10.89 -36.84
CA SER A 386 -20.08 -10.79 -35.96
C SER A 386 -21.28 -11.48 -36.59
N ALA A 387 -22.16 -12.10 -35.79
CA ALA A 387 -23.38 -12.80 -36.22
C ALA A 387 -24.36 -11.94 -37.07
N GLN A 388 -24.10 -10.64 -37.22
CA GLN A 388 -24.88 -9.70 -38.03
C GLN A 388 -24.33 -9.50 -39.47
N LYS A 389 -23.18 -10.02 -39.82
CA LYS A 389 -22.72 -10.02 -41.20
C LYS A 389 -23.04 -11.39 -41.81
N GLN A 390 -24.21 -11.43 -42.46
CA GLN A 390 -24.59 -12.49 -43.34
C GLN A 390 -23.44 -12.85 -44.28
N ALA A 391 -23.28 -14.15 -44.42
CA ALA A 391 -22.33 -14.81 -45.27
C ALA A 391 -21.95 -14.04 -46.52
N LEU A 392 -20.67 -13.87 -46.73
CA LEU A 392 -20.12 -13.69 -48.06
C LEU A 392 -20.45 -14.94 -48.86
N ASN A 393 -21.40 -14.80 -49.79
CA ASN A 393 -21.65 -15.76 -50.84
C ASN A 393 -20.44 -15.91 -51.75
#